data_ed5ba5d47db90c7c09faff9788024b96
#
_entry.id   ed5ba5d47db90c7c09faff9788024b96
#
_cell.length_a   1.000
_cell.length_b   1.000
_cell.length_c   1.000
_cell.angle_alpha   90.00
_cell.angle_beta   90.00
_cell.angle_gamma   90.00
#
_symmetry.space_group_name_H-M   'P 1'
#
loop_
_entity.id
_entity.type
_entity.pdbx_description
1 polymer ?
#
loop_
_entity_poly.entity_id
_entity_poly.type
_entity_poly.pdbx_seq_one_letter_code
_entity_poly.pdbx_strand_id
1 'polypeptide(L)'
;MDNQMVKVLNNIHFAERYEALRIQYSFDLKESFKNYDNQYVLKMLQEIGYTAAKYRKRENFFQAKKKSNIYEFRCHICIKSGIAELMWYAMKDNKYYEGDTFPNLEYELLNLENGNRLPIFRNYEDLHGILTTAFQMCEDMTTEFLNVYGDPT
;
A
#
# COMPACT_ATOMS: atom_id res chain seq x y z
N MET A 1 -13.49 5.25 -11.06
CA MET A 1 -13.49 5.29 -9.56
C MET A 1 -14.77 5.93 -9.10
N ASP A 2 -15.46 5.34 -8.13
CA ASP A 2 -16.69 5.92 -7.65
C ASP A 2 -16.45 7.15 -6.75
N ASN A 3 -17.49 7.97 -6.58
CA ASN A 3 -17.37 9.22 -5.82
C ASN A 3 -17.07 9.01 -4.34
N GLN A 4 -17.51 7.90 -3.75
CA GLN A 4 -17.21 7.60 -2.36
C GLN A 4 -15.73 7.28 -2.18
N MET A 5 -15.13 6.55 -3.11
CA MET A 5 -13.70 6.25 -3.07
C MET A 5 -12.85 7.51 -3.27
N VAL A 6 -13.27 8.40 -4.18
CA VAL A 6 -12.63 9.71 -4.34
C VAL A 6 -12.64 10.48 -3.01
N LYS A 7 -13.77 10.45 -2.31
CA LYS A 7 -13.90 11.10 -1.00
C LYS A 7 -12.94 10.50 0.03
N VAL A 8 -12.85 9.17 0.09
CA VAL A 8 -11.91 8.47 0.98
C VAL A 8 -10.48 8.95 0.73
N LEU A 9 -10.04 8.92 -0.52
CA LEU A 9 -8.68 9.28 -0.89
C LEU A 9 -8.37 10.76 -0.62
N ASN A 10 -9.32 11.64 -0.91
CA ASN A 10 -9.13 13.08 -0.64
C ASN A 10 -9.09 13.36 0.87
N ASN A 11 -9.93 12.69 1.65
CA ASN A 11 -9.99 12.91 3.09
C ASN A 11 -8.70 12.50 3.81
N ILE A 12 -7.98 11.51 3.29
CA ILE A 12 -6.69 11.10 3.86
C ILE A 12 -5.49 11.78 3.20
N HIS A 13 -5.71 12.67 2.26
CA HIS A 13 -4.65 13.33 1.48
C HIS A 13 -3.75 12.33 0.74
N PHE A 14 -4.38 11.34 0.11
CA PHE A 14 -3.67 10.24 -0.54
C PHE A 14 -2.65 10.73 -1.58
N ALA A 15 -3.09 11.61 -2.49
CA ALA A 15 -2.24 12.06 -3.60
C ALA A 15 -0.98 12.76 -3.10
N GLU A 16 -1.12 13.67 -2.14
CA GLU A 16 0.00 14.43 -1.58
C GLU A 16 0.96 13.51 -0.80
N ARG A 17 0.41 12.57 -0.06
CA ARG A 17 1.21 11.62 0.74
C ARG A 17 1.96 10.64 -0.15
N TYR A 18 1.31 10.13 -1.18
CA TYR A 18 1.98 9.20 -2.10
C TYR A 18 3.04 9.89 -2.95
N GLU A 19 2.78 11.11 -3.41
CA GLU A 19 3.78 11.91 -4.11
C GLU A 19 5.00 12.17 -3.23
N ALA A 20 4.79 12.55 -1.97
CA ALA A 20 5.89 12.76 -1.02
C ALA A 20 6.73 11.49 -0.84
N LEU A 21 6.08 10.33 -0.74
CA LEU A 21 6.75 9.04 -0.64
C LEU A 21 7.60 8.76 -1.88
N ARG A 22 7.05 8.96 -3.06
CA ARG A 22 7.76 8.73 -4.33
C ARG A 22 8.97 9.66 -4.48
N ILE A 23 8.82 10.91 -4.10
CA ILE A 23 9.91 11.90 -4.17
C ILE A 23 11.03 11.53 -3.20
N GLN A 24 10.69 11.17 -1.97
CA GLN A 24 11.66 10.79 -0.95
C GLN A 24 12.49 9.57 -1.36
N TYR A 25 11.88 8.62 -2.05
CA TYR A 25 12.52 7.37 -2.48
C TYR A 25 12.66 7.30 -4.00
N SER A 26 13.14 8.39 -4.60
CA SER A 26 13.30 8.58 -6.04
C SER A 26 14.78 8.45 -6.40
N PHE A 27 15.28 7.21 -6.36
CA PHE A 27 16.69 6.93 -6.62
C PHE A 27 16.90 6.32 -8.02
N ASP A 28 18.13 6.28 -8.47
CA ASP A 28 18.51 5.61 -9.71
C ASP A 28 18.37 4.09 -9.52
N LEU A 29 17.90 3.38 -10.54
CA LEU A 29 17.80 1.92 -10.51
C LEU A 29 19.14 1.24 -10.24
N LYS A 30 20.26 1.89 -10.58
CA LYS A 30 21.60 1.38 -10.26
C LYS A 30 21.86 1.32 -8.75
N GLU A 31 21.21 2.16 -7.99
CA GLU A 31 21.33 2.23 -6.52
C GLU A 31 20.37 1.26 -5.80
N SER A 32 19.43 0.64 -6.53
CA SER A 32 18.39 -0.19 -5.92
C SER A 32 18.97 -1.42 -5.23
N PHE A 33 18.36 -1.77 -4.10
CA PHE A 33 18.74 -2.92 -3.29
C PHE A 33 18.15 -4.20 -3.90
N LYS A 34 18.99 -5.04 -4.51
CA LYS A 34 18.54 -6.24 -5.24
C LYS A 34 18.61 -7.53 -4.41
N ASN A 35 19.49 -7.57 -3.42
CA ASN A 35 19.78 -8.78 -2.65
C ASN A 35 19.23 -8.72 -1.22
N TYR A 36 17.94 -8.40 -1.09
CA TYR A 36 17.26 -8.40 0.21
C TYR A 36 16.73 -9.80 0.56
N ASP A 37 16.59 -10.05 1.86
CA ASP A 37 16.06 -11.29 2.40
C ASP A 37 14.57 -11.10 2.73
N ASN A 38 13.70 -11.88 2.10
CA ASN A 38 12.25 -11.82 2.33
C ASN A 38 11.86 -12.12 3.77
N GLN A 39 12.58 -13.01 4.44
CA GLN A 39 12.31 -13.31 5.86
C GLN A 39 12.63 -12.11 6.76
N TYR A 40 13.68 -11.37 6.43
CA TYR A 40 14.00 -10.13 7.13
C TYR A 40 12.95 -9.05 6.91
N VAL A 41 12.43 -8.94 5.67
CA VAL A 41 11.34 -8.00 5.36
C VAL A 41 10.08 -8.35 6.14
N LEU A 42 9.72 -9.64 6.20
CA LEU A 42 8.57 -10.10 6.98
C LEU A 42 8.72 -9.76 8.47
N LYS A 43 9.90 -9.99 9.01
CA LYS A 43 10.20 -9.64 10.41
C LYS A 43 10.08 -8.13 10.64
N MET A 44 10.55 -7.33 9.69
CA MET A 44 10.43 -5.87 9.73
C MET A 44 8.97 -5.42 9.80
N LEU A 45 8.09 -6.01 8.97
CA LEU A 45 6.66 -5.74 9.00
C LEU A 45 6.04 -6.08 10.35
N GLN A 46 6.43 -7.21 10.93
CA GLN A 46 5.96 -7.62 12.25
C GLN A 46 6.41 -6.65 13.34
N GLU A 47 7.63 -6.15 13.25
CA GLU A 47 8.18 -5.16 14.19
C GLU A 47 7.50 -3.78 14.07
N ILE A 48 7.06 -3.41 12.85
CA ILE A 48 6.30 -2.17 12.62
C ILE A 48 4.90 -2.25 13.27
N GLY A 49 4.39 -3.45 13.51
CA GLY A 49 3.10 -3.66 14.16
C GLY A 49 2.15 -4.61 13.43
N TYR A 50 2.55 -5.14 12.28
CA TYR A 50 1.73 -6.07 11.50
C TYR A 50 2.11 -7.51 11.83
N THR A 51 1.86 -7.91 13.08
CA THR A 51 2.28 -9.21 13.64
C THR A 51 1.72 -10.40 12.88
N ALA A 52 0.55 -10.25 12.24
CA ALA A 52 -0.07 -11.28 11.43
C ALA A 52 0.27 -11.16 9.92
N ALA A 53 1.22 -10.30 9.56
CA ALA A 53 1.65 -10.18 8.18
C ALA A 53 2.24 -11.50 7.67
N LYS A 54 1.99 -11.82 6.41
CA LYS A 54 2.47 -13.04 5.75
C LYS A 54 3.12 -12.72 4.42
N TYR A 55 4.14 -13.52 4.07
CA TYR A 55 4.72 -13.50 2.75
C TYR A 55 4.10 -14.59 1.89
N ARG A 56 3.48 -14.20 0.76
CA ARG A 56 2.91 -15.12 -0.21
C ARG A 56 3.94 -15.38 -1.29
N LYS A 57 4.75 -16.42 -1.10
CA LYS A 57 5.92 -16.72 -1.93
C LYS A 57 5.57 -16.94 -3.41
N ARG A 58 4.48 -17.63 -3.69
CA ARG A 58 4.06 -17.95 -5.06
C ARG A 58 3.79 -16.69 -5.89
N GLU A 59 3.09 -15.74 -5.31
CA GLU A 59 2.70 -14.49 -5.97
C GLU A 59 3.68 -13.36 -5.69
N ASN A 60 4.68 -13.58 -4.83
CA ASN A 60 5.70 -12.61 -4.44
C ASN A 60 5.12 -11.31 -3.87
N PHE A 61 4.30 -11.42 -2.82
CA PHE A 61 3.85 -10.23 -2.10
C PHE A 61 3.75 -10.48 -0.60
N PHE A 62 3.90 -9.40 0.17
CA PHE A 62 3.62 -9.38 1.60
C PHE A 62 2.21 -8.88 1.82
N GLN A 63 1.49 -9.49 2.76
CA GLN A 63 0.09 -9.20 3.00
C GLN A 63 -0.16 -8.92 4.47
N ALA A 64 -0.87 -7.80 4.75
CA ALA A 64 -1.50 -7.55 6.05
C ALA A 64 -3.02 -7.44 5.83
N LYS A 65 -3.79 -8.02 6.75
CA LYS A 65 -5.25 -8.03 6.68
C LYS A 65 -5.86 -7.42 7.93
N LYS A 66 -7.02 -6.80 7.76
CA LYS A 66 -7.85 -6.32 8.86
C LYS A 66 -9.31 -6.59 8.55
N LYS A 67 -10.03 -7.23 9.46
CA LYS A 67 -11.46 -7.48 9.31
C LYS A 67 -12.30 -6.45 10.05
N SER A 68 -13.42 -6.10 9.48
CA SER A 68 -14.52 -5.41 10.12
C SER A 68 -15.78 -6.26 9.92
N ASN A 69 -16.98 -5.74 10.21
CA ASN A 69 -18.21 -6.57 10.20
C ASN A 69 -18.46 -7.27 8.85
N ILE A 70 -18.48 -6.50 7.76
CA ILE A 70 -18.79 -7.04 6.42
C ILE A 70 -17.61 -6.95 5.46
N TYR A 71 -16.52 -6.28 5.87
CA TYR A 71 -15.37 -6.07 5.01
C TYR A 71 -14.13 -6.78 5.52
N GLU A 72 -13.26 -7.16 4.60
CA GLU A 72 -11.87 -7.52 4.89
C GLU A 72 -10.98 -6.58 4.10
N PHE A 73 -10.13 -5.83 4.79
CA PHE A 73 -9.18 -4.92 4.15
C PHE A 73 -7.83 -5.60 4.01
N ARG A 74 -7.20 -5.40 2.87
CA ARG A 74 -5.89 -5.98 2.56
C ARG A 74 -4.93 -4.90 2.10
N CYS A 75 -3.76 -4.93 2.70
CA CYS A 75 -2.63 -4.13 2.26
C CYS A 75 -1.57 -5.07 1.74
N HIS A 76 -1.20 -4.94 0.48
CA HIS A 76 -0.18 -5.74 -0.16
C HIS A 76 1.02 -4.89 -0.54
N ILE A 77 2.19 -5.47 -0.42
CA ILE A 77 3.39 -4.89 -0.98
C ILE A 77 4.14 -5.93 -1.79
N CYS A 78 4.38 -5.60 -3.06
CA CYS A 78 5.23 -6.37 -3.95
C CYS A 78 6.56 -5.66 -4.06
N ILE A 79 7.65 -6.35 -3.72
CA ILE A 79 8.98 -5.79 -3.90
C ILE A 79 9.76 -6.68 -4.86
N LYS A 80 10.43 -6.02 -5.81
CA LYS A 80 11.24 -6.71 -6.81
C LYS A 80 12.38 -5.79 -7.23
N SER A 81 13.60 -6.30 -7.12
CA SER A 81 14.80 -5.56 -7.56
C SER A 81 14.92 -4.16 -6.97
N GLY A 82 14.49 -3.98 -5.70
CA GLY A 82 14.55 -2.69 -5.02
C GLY A 82 13.44 -1.72 -5.38
N ILE A 83 12.38 -2.20 -6.06
CA ILE A 83 11.21 -1.39 -6.40
C ILE A 83 10.02 -1.87 -5.56
N ALA A 84 9.28 -0.93 -4.98
CA ALA A 84 8.12 -1.23 -4.14
C ALA A 84 6.82 -0.82 -4.84
N GLU A 85 5.91 -1.78 -5.00
CA GLU A 85 4.55 -1.53 -5.45
C GLU A 85 3.59 -1.83 -4.32
N LEU A 86 2.77 -0.84 -3.99
CA LEU A 86 1.84 -0.86 -2.87
C LEU A 86 0.41 -1.03 -3.39
N MET A 87 -0.40 -1.74 -2.62
CA MET A 87 -1.79 -2.00 -2.99
C MET A 87 -2.66 -2.01 -1.73
N TRP A 88 -3.82 -1.40 -1.83
CA TRP A 88 -4.87 -1.49 -0.80
C TRP A 88 -6.20 -1.82 -1.45
N TYR A 89 -6.93 -2.75 -0.85
CA TYR A 89 -8.29 -3.01 -1.30
C TYR A 89 -9.18 -3.57 -0.21
N ALA A 90 -10.48 -3.38 -0.41
CA ALA A 90 -11.55 -3.92 0.42
C ALA A 90 -12.19 -5.10 -0.28
N MET A 91 -12.40 -6.18 0.48
CA MET A 91 -13.19 -7.34 0.09
C MET A 91 -14.54 -7.27 0.80
N LYS A 92 -15.58 -7.72 0.13
CA LYS A 92 -16.92 -7.87 0.72
C LYS A 92 -17.49 -9.20 0.25
N ASP A 93 -17.97 -10.01 1.17
CA ASP A 93 -18.48 -11.36 0.88
C ASP A 93 -17.46 -12.22 0.11
N ASN A 94 -16.18 -12.12 0.50
CA ASN A 94 -15.04 -12.82 -0.13
C ASN A 94 -14.80 -12.45 -1.59
N LYS A 95 -15.29 -11.28 -2.02
CA LYS A 95 -15.07 -10.78 -3.37
C LYS A 95 -14.44 -9.39 -3.32
N TYR A 96 -13.64 -9.08 -4.33
CA TYR A 96 -13.15 -7.72 -4.52
C TYR A 96 -14.34 -6.74 -4.54
N TYR A 97 -14.20 -5.65 -3.82
CA TYR A 97 -15.22 -4.61 -3.75
C TYR A 97 -14.70 -3.27 -4.23
N GLU A 98 -13.60 -2.78 -3.67
CA GLU A 98 -13.01 -1.48 -4.03
C GLU A 98 -11.52 -1.47 -3.70
N GLY A 99 -10.76 -0.62 -4.40
CA GLY A 99 -9.33 -0.42 -4.17
C GLY A 99 -8.50 -0.75 -5.40
N ASP A 100 -7.20 -0.50 -5.33
CA ASP A 100 -6.26 -0.77 -6.43
C ASP A 100 -4.82 -0.59 -5.93
N THR A 101 -3.86 -0.71 -6.83
CA THR A 101 -2.48 -0.31 -6.56
C THR A 101 -2.43 1.20 -6.29
N PHE A 102 -1.46 1.62 -5.50
CA PHE A 102 -1.26 3.06 -5.24
C PHE A 102 -1.04 3.87 -6.52
N PRO A 103 -0.24 3.38 -7.48
CA PRO A 103 -0.12 4.08 -8.77
C PRO A 103 -1.45 4.27 -9.51
N ASN A 104 -2.30 3.24 -9.53
CA ASN A 104 -3.59 3.33 -10.21
C ASN A 104 -4.55 4.27 -9.47
N LEU A 105 -4.54 4.22 -8.14
CA LEU A 105 -5.36 5.14 -7.34
C LEU A 105 -4.94 6.60 -7.59
N GLU A 106 -3.65 6.87 -7.64
CA GLU A 106 -3.14 8.20 -7.95
C GLU A 106 -3.51 8.62 -9.37
N TYR A 107 -3.30 7.72 -10.33
CA TYR A 107 -3.58 7.95 -11.75
C TYR A 107 -5.06 8.36 -11.96
N GLU A 108 -5.98 7.58 -11.39
CA GLU A 108 -7.41 7.86 -11.54
C GLU A 108 -7.85 9.11 -10.76
N LEU A 109 -7.34 9.27 -9.53
CA LEU A 109 -7.71 10.41 -8.67
C LEU A 109 -7.31 11.74 -9.29
N LEU A 110 -6.12 11.81 -9.89
CA LEU A 110 -5.57 13.03 -10.47
C LEU A 110 -5.81 13.16 -11.98
N ASN A 111 -6.43 12.15 -12.60
CA ASN A 111 -6.66 12.10 -14.03
C ASN A 111 -5.37 12.33 -14.84
N LEU A 112 -4.34 11.56 -14.49
CA LEU A 112 -3.02 11.68 -15.12
C LEU A 112 -3.03 11.08 -16.53
N GLU A 113 -2.16 11.60 -17.42
CA GLU A 113 -1.96 11.04 -18.76
C GLU A 113 -1.00 9.84 -18.72
N ASN A 114 -0.02 9.88 -17.81
CA ASN A 114 1.00 8.86 -17.66
C ASN A 114 1.20 8.54 -16.19
N GLY A 115 1.60 7.28 -15.92
CA GLY A 115 1.92 6.85 -14.56
C GLY A 115 3.24 7.46 -14.06
N ASN A 116 3.34 7.60 -12.76
CA ASN A 116 4.55 8.03 -12.08
C ASN A 116 5.45 6.84 -11.73
N ARG A 117 6.72 7.14 -11.43
CA ARG A 117 7.67 6.11 -11.01
C ARG A 117 7.29 5.55 -9.64
N LEU A 118 7.61 4.26 -9.43
CA LEU A 118 7.43 3.62 -8.14
C LEU A 118 8.57 3.99 -7.18
N PRO A 119 8.34 3.95 -5.85
CA PRO A 119 9.40 4.13 -4.87
C PRO A 119 10.52 3.08 -5.05
N ILE A 120 11.77 3.52 -4.88
CA ILE A 120 12.95 2.68 -4.96
C ILE A 120 13.65 2.71 -3.61
N PHE A 121 14.07 1.55 -3.11
CA PHE A 121 14.86 1.45 -1.88
C PHE A 121 16.26 0.95 -2.18
N ARG A 122 17.25 1.53 -1.51
CA ARG A 122 18.68 1.24 -1.68
C ARG A 122 19.20 0.30 -0.60
N ASN A 123 18.47 0.20 0.51
CA ASN A 123 18.87 -0.53 1.71
C ASN A 123 17.63 -0.84 2.56
N TYR A 124 17.82 -1.54 3.67
CA TYR A 124 16.72 -1.84 4.57
C TYR A 124 16.14 -0.61 5.28
N GLU A 125 16.95 0.42 5.52
CA GLU A 125 16.46 1.66 6.11
C GLU A 125 15.46 2.36 5.21
N ASP A 126 15.77 2.48 3.92
CA ASP A 126 14.83 3.01 2.92
C ASP A 126 13.55 2.18 2.90
N LEU A 127 13.68 0.86 2.83
CA LEU A 127 12.53 -0.04 2.80
C LEU A 127 11.67 0.11 4.05
N HIS A 128 12.28 0.21 5.22
CA HIS A 128 11.56 0.42 6.48
C HIS A 128 10.72 1.72 6.42
N GLY A 129 11.30 2.80 5.91
CA GLY A 129 10.59 4.07 5.74
C GLY A 129 9.39 3.95 4.78
N ILE A 130 9.59 3.27 3.65
CA ILE A 130 8.49 3.03 2.67
C ILE A 130 7.38 2.21 3.32
N LEU A 131 7.72 1.10 3.99
CA LEU A 131 6.75 0.22 4.62
C LEU A 131 5.96 0.93 5.71
N THR A 132 6.63 1.68 6.58
CA THR A 132 5.98 2.42 7.66
C THR A 132 4.96 3.41 7.12
N THR A 133 5.34 4.21 6.13
CA THR A 133 4.45 5.19 5.51
C THR A 133 3.29 4.52 4.76
N ALA A 134 3.60 3.50 3.95
CA ALA A 134 2.60 2.82 3.13
C ALA A 134 1.53 2.14 3.97
N PHE A 135 1.93 1.42 5.01
CA PHE A 135 0.97 0.72 5.87
C PHE A 135 0.15 1.70 6.72
N GLN A 136 0.74 2.84 7.12
CA GLN A 136 -0.05 3.88 7.77
C GLN A 136 -1.11 4.45 6.82
N MET A 137 -0.76 4.66 5.55
CA MET A 137 -1.74 5.08 4.53
C MET A 137 -2.84 4.04 4.36
N CYS A 138 -2.49 2.74 4.34
CA CYS A 138 -3.47 1.66 4.27
C CYS A 138 -4.44 1.69 5.47
N GLU A 139 -3.93 1.92 6.67
CA GLU A 139 -4.76 2.03 7.87
C GLU A 139 -5.70 3.22 7.81
N ASP A 140 -5.20 4.36 7.36
CA ASP A 140 -6.01 5.56 7.21
C ASP A 140 -7.08 5.38 6.14
N MET A 141 -6.76 4.71 5.02
CA MET A 141 -7.74 4.36 4.00
C MET A 141 -8.84 3.46 4.58
N THR A 142 -8.46 2.46 5.37
CA THR A 142 -9.41 1.53 6.00
C THR A 142 -10.36 2.28 6.93
N THR A 143 -9.82 3.13 7.80
CA THR A 143 -10.62 3.93 8.73
C THR A 143 -11.58 4.85 7.99
N GLU A 144 -11.07 5.56 6.99
CA GLU A 144 -11.87 6.52 6.23
C GLU A 144 -12.91 5.83 5.34
N PHE A 145 -12.56 4.67 4.79
CA PHE A 145 -13.51 3.85 4.04
C PHE A 145 -14.73 3.49 4.91
N LEU A 146 -14.49 3.06 6.14
CA LEU A 146 -15.58 2.72 7.06
C LEU A 146 -16.43 3.96 7.42
N ASN A 147 -15.81 5.12 7.53
CA ASN A 147 -16.53 6.37 7.79
C ASN A 147 -17.43 6.76 6.60
N VAL A 148 -16.96 6.58 5.38
CA VAL A 148 -17.67 7.00 4.16
C VAL A 148 -18.69 5.96 3.71
N TYR A 149 -18.31 4.68 3.67
CA TYR A 149 -19.17 3.59 3.19
C TYR A 149 -20.08 3.02 4.28
N GLY A 150 -19.70 3.18 5.54
CA GLY A 150 -20.38 2.57 6.67
C GLY A 150 -19.88 1.16 6.98
N ASP A 151 -20.09 0.74 8.20
CA ASP A 151 -19.76 -0.61 8.69
C ASP A 151 -20.95 -1.15 9.46
N PRO A 152 -21.97 -1.69 8.76
CA PRO A 152 -23.20 -2.15 9.39
C PRO A 152 -22.93 -3.27 10.40
N THR A 153 -23.54 -3.15 11.57
CA THR A 153 -23.45 -4.17 12.64
C THR A 153 -24.47 -5.28 12.43
#